data_f5647929fa1d4c11033c136b248b8430
#
_entry.id   f5647929fa1d4c11033c136b248b8430
#
_cell.length_a   1.000
_cell.length_b   1.000
_cell.length_c   1.000
_cell.angle_alpha   90.00
_cell.angle_beta   90.00
_cell.angle_gamma   90.00
#
_symmetry.space_group_name_H-M   'P 1'
#
loop_
_entity.id
_entity.type
_entity.pdbx_description
1 polymer ?
#
loop_
_entity_poly.entity_id
_entity_poly.type
_entity_poly.pdbx_seq_one_letter_code
_entity_poly.pdbx_strand_id
1 'polypeptide(L)'
;MECTPEFWRANLELWKILDVDYNSDFNDTFGSDYFEPNITLEQAINLEGPGLNHLARSGVAAYLDSIVNPYTDVEILRESVHDNNIHALDAFVSLYSENMNK
;
A
#
# COMPACT_ATOMS: atom_id res chain seq x y z
N MET A 1 -11.20 5.49 11.92
CA MET A 1 -11.03 4.86 10.59
C MET A 1 -9.73 4.07 10.59
N GLU A 2 -9.80 2.82 10.22
CA GLU A 2 -8.62 1.96 10.13
C GLU A 2 -8.12 1.93 8.69
N CYS A 3 -6.93 2.42 8.44
CA CYS A 3 -6.35 2.46 7.10
C CYS A 3 -5.48 1.23 6.84
N THR A 4 -6.02 0.05 7.15
CA THR A 4 -5.39 -1.25 6.94
C THR A 4 -5.61 -1.74 5.50
N PRO A 5 -4.89 -2.77 5.05
CA PRO A 5 -5.19 -3.39 3.75
C PRO A 5 -6.65 -3.81 3.61
N GLU A 6 -7.26 -4.34 4.67
CA GLU A 6 -8.66 -4.75 4.67
C GLU A 6 -9.59 -3.58 4.40
N PHE A 7 -9.30 -2.43 4.98
CA PHE A 7 -10.09 -1.22 4.76
C PHE A 7 -10.02 -0.79 3.29
N TRP A 8 -8.83 -0.68 2.74
CA TRP A 8 -8.65 -0.23 1.37
C TRP A 8 -9.22 -1.22 0.36
N ARG A 9 -9.07 -2.52 0.62
CA ARG A 9 -9.63 -3.57 -0.22
C ARG A 9 -11.14 -3.51 -0.29
N ALA A 10 -11.79 -3.14 0.80
CA ALA A 10 -13.25 -3.07 0.90
C ALA A 10 -13.84 -1.76 0.36
N ASN A 11 -13.00 -0.75 0.06
CA ASN A 11 -13.45 0.60 -0.30
C ASN A 11 -12.77 1.10 -1.57
N LEU A 12 -12.89 0.34 -2.67
CA LEU A 12 -12.26 0.70 -3.94
C LEU A 12 -12.73 2.05 -4.48
N GLU A 13 -13.94 2.47 -4.16
CA GLU A 13 -14.46 3.77 -4.59
C GLU A 13 -13.67 4.94 -4.00
N LEU A 14 -13.06 4.75 -2.83
CA LEU A 14 -12.23 5.79 -2.24
C LEU A 14 -10.93 6.02 -3.02
N TRP A 15 -10.42 4.99 -3.69
CA TRP A 15 -9.21 5.12 -4.51
C TRP A 15 -9.44 6.13 -5.63
N LYS A 16 -10.64 6.14 -6.22
CA LYS A 16 -10.99 7.10 -7.28
C LYS A 16 -11.02 8.51 -6.75
N ILE A 17 -11.52 8.71 -5.54
CA ILE A 17 -11.55 10.03 -4.88
C ILE A 17 -10.13 10.53 -4.66
N LEU A 18 -9.18 9.64 -4.35
CA LEU A 18 -7.77 9.96 -4.17
C LEU A 18 -7.01 10.07 -5.49
N ASP A 19 -7.69 9.88 -6.62
CA ASP A 19 -7.10 9.89 -7.96
C ASP A 19 -6.05 8.76 -8.14
N VAL A 20 -6.34 7.60 -7.56
CA VAL A 20 -5.51 6.40 -7.69
C VAL A 20 -6.25 5.38 -8.53
N ASP A 21 -5.63 4.94 -9.62
CA ASP A 21 -6.18 3.90 -10.48
C ASP A 21 -5.77 2.54 -9.92
N TYR A 22 -6.76 1.77 -9.43
CA TYR A 22 -6.49 0.44 -8.88
C TYR A 22 -6.04 -0.58 -9.93
N ASN A 23 -6.15 -0.25 -11.22
CA ASN A 23 -5.62 -1.06 -12.30
C ASN A 23 -4.17 -0.70 -12.67
N SER A 24 -3.56 0.26 -11.98
CA SER A 24 -2.14 0.58 -12.17
C SER A 24 -1.27 -0.61 -11.78
N ASP A 25 -0.13 -0.76 -12.46
CA ASP A 25 0.77 -1.88 -12.21
C ASP A 25 1.56 -1.69 -10.91
N PHE A 26 1.63 -2.74 -10.11
CA PHE A 26 2.36 -2.72 -8.84
C PHE A 26 3.84 -2.40 -9.04
N ASN A 27 4.49 -3.13 -9.96
CA ASN A 27 5.93 -2.93 -10.19
C ASN A 27 6.24 -1.50 -10.62
N ASP A 28 5.42 -0.93 -11.49
CA ASP A 28 5.64 0.44 -11.97
C ASP A 28 5.39 1.48 -10.88
N THR A 29 4.38 1.25 -10.04
CA THR A 29 4.03 2.19 -8.95
C THR A 29 5.16 2.26 -7.92
N PHE A 30 5.78 1.13 -7.58
CA PHE A 30 6.79 1.05 -6.53
C PHE A 30 8.23 0.98 -7.07
N GLY A 31 8.42 0.96 -8.39
CA GLY A 31 9.75 0.83 -8.96
C GLY A 31 10.39 -0.51 -8.62
N SER A 32 9.60 -1.57 -8.58
CA SER A 32 10.07 -2.93 -8.24
C SER A 32 9.88 -3.87 -9.42
N ASP A 33 10.40 -5.10 -9.28
CA ASP A 33 10.23 -6.16 -10.25
C ASP A 33 9.79 -7.47 -9.60
N TYR A 34 9.06 -7.37 -8.48
CA TYR A 34 8.68 -8.52 -7.66
C TYR A 34 7.70 -9.47 -8.35
N PHE A 35 6.89 -8.96 -9.28
CA PHE A 35 5.85 -9.76 -9.91
C PHE A 35 6.09 -9.91 -11.41
N GLU A 36 6.13 -11.17 -11.87
CA GLU A 36 6.24 -11.48 -13.29
C GLU A 36 5.31 -12.66 -13.61
N PRO A 37 4.24 -12.43 -14.39
CA PRO A 37 3.84 -11.14 -14.94
C PRO A 37 3.42 -10.15 -13.86
N ASN A 38 3.46 -8.86 -14.21
CA ASN A 38 3.10 -7.79 -13.30
C ASN A 38 1.64 -7.91 -12.84
N ILE A 39 1.33 -7.43 -11.63
CA ILE A 39 -0.04 -7.43 -11.10
C ILE A 39 -0.49 -5.99 -10.86
N THR A 40 -1.80 -5.81 -10.77
CA THR A 40 -2.37 -4.50 -10.47
C THR A 40 -2.33 -4.21 -8.97
N LEU A 41 -2.53 -2.94 -8.61
CA LEU A 41 -2.63 -2.56 -7.20
C LEU A 41 -3.83 -3.24 -6.54
N GLU A 42 -4.95 -3.39 -7.26
CA GLU A 42 -6.10 -4.11 -6.74
C GLU A 42 -5.77 -5.58 -6.46
N GLN A 43 -5.08 -6.24 -7.37
CA GLN A 43 -4.65 -7.63 -7.15
C GLN A 43 -3.71 -7.72 -5.95
N ALA A 44 -2.79 -6.76 -5.81
CA ALA A 44 -1.85 -6.75 -4.70
C ALA A 44 -2.53 -6.60 -3.34
N ILE A 45 -3.52 -5.70 -3.23
CA ILE A 45 -4.23 -5.47 -1.96
C ILE A 45 -5.06 -6.69 -1.54
N ASN A 46 -5.40 -7.57 -2.48
CA ASN A 46 -6.18 -8.77 -2.23
C ASN A 46 -5.34 -10.02 -1.97
N LEU A 47 -4.01 -9.93 -2.09
CA LEU A 47 -3.14 -11.07 -1.81
C LEU A 47 -3.21 -11.45 -0.33
N GLU A 48 -3.15 -12.76 -0.07
CA GLU A 48 -3.21 -13.29 1.29
C GLU A 48 -1.93 -14.03 1.62
N GLY A 49 -1.67 -14.22 2.91
CA GLY A 49 -0.52 -14.97 3.38
C GLY A 49 0.69 -14.10 3.68
N PRO A 50 1.78 -14.74 4.15
CA PRO A 50 3.01 -14.05 4.55
C PRO A 50 3.94 -13.78 3.37
N GLY A 51 5.12 -13.22 3.66
CA GLY A 51 6.19 -13.00 2.69
C GLY A 51 5.88 -11.90 1.69
N LEU A 52 6.13 -12.15 0.41
CA LEU A 52 5.92 -11.17 -0.65
C LEU A 52 4.46 -10.70 -0.72
N ASN A 53 3.51 -11.59 -0.47
CA ASN A 53 2.09 -11.21 -0.48
C ASN A 53 1.78 -10.22 0.64
N HIS A 54 2.35 -10.41 1.82
CA HIS A 54 2.23 -9.47 2.94
C HIS A 54 2.88 -8.12 2.57
N LEU A 55 4.07 -8.15 2.00
CA LEU A 55 4.78 -6.95 1.57
C LEU A 55 3.94 -6.14 0.57
N ALA A 56 3.39 -6.80 -0.43
CA ALA A 56 2.62 -6.14 -1.48
C ALA A 56 1.35 -5.51 -0.92
N ARG A 57 0.63 -6.23 -0.11
CA ARG A 57 -0.61 -5.79 0.51
C ARG A 57 -0.38 -4.58 1.43
N SER A 58 0.63 -4.66 2.28
CA SER A 58 1.00 -3.57 3.19
C SER A 58 1.55 -2.38 2.43
N GLY A 59 2.31 -2.61 1.37
CA GLY A 59 2.85 -1.56 0.52
C GLY A 59 1.75 -0.73 -0.14
N VAL A 60 0.74 -1.38 -0.68
CA VAL A 60 -0.40 -0.68 -1.30
C VAL A 60 -1.16 0.13 -0.26
N ALA A 61 -1.45 -0.46 0.91
CA ALA A 61 -2.14 0.25 1.99
C ALA A 61 -1.36 1.48 2.45
N ALA A 62 -0.06 1.34 2.65
CA ALA A 62 0.80 2.46 3.06
C ALA A 62 0.85 3.55 1.99
N TYR A 63 0.86 3.16 0.70
CA TYR A 63 0.83 4.11 -0.40
C TYR A 63 -0.46 4.94 -0.39
N LEU A 64 -1.61 4.29 -0.21
CA LEU A 64 -2.89 5.00 -0.11
C LEU A 64 -2.94 5.89 1.12
N ASP A 65 -2.47 5.39 2.26
CA ASP A 65 -2.38 6.19 3.49
C ASP A 65 -1.52 7.43 3.28
N SER A 66 -0.44 7.33 2.50
CA SER A 66 0.47 8.44 2.22
C SER A 66 -0.22 9.57 1.46
N ILE A 67 -1.22 9.25 0.66
CA ILE A 67 -1.95 10.24 -0.13
C ILE A 67 -2.89 11.05 0.78
N VAL A 68 -3.50 10.41 1.78
CA VAL A 68 -4.39 11.11 2.71
C VAL A 68 -3.63 11.81 3.83
N ASN A 69 -2.36 11.51 4.02
CA ASN A 69 -1.53 12.16 5.04
C ASN A 69 -0.37 12.91 4.37
N PRO A 70 -0.41 14.24 4.34
CA PRO A 70 0.60 15.05 3.61
C PRO A 70 2.00 15.01 4.25
N TYR A 71 2.14 14.43 5.44
CA TYR A 71 3.42 14.38 6.14
C TYR A 71 4.21 13.10 5.84
N THR A 72 3.68 12.21 4.97
CA THR A 72 4.36 10.98 4.63
C THR A 72 5.41 11.21 3.55
N ASP A 73 6.59 10.63 3.76
CA ASP A 73 7.64 10.61 2.76
C ASP A 73 7.45 9.40 1.84
N VAL A 74 6.94 9.68 0.63
CA VAL A 74 6.65 8.65 -0.37
C VAL A 74 7.93 7.96 -0.84
N GLU A 75 9.06 8.66 -0.84
CA GLU A 75 10.35 8.09 -1.20
C GLU A 75 10.78 6.99 -0.24
N ILE A 76 10.63 7.24 1.07
CA ILE A 76 10.93 6.23 2.09
C ILE A 76 10.00 5.03 1.94
N LEU A 77 8.74 5.26 1.63
CA LEU A 77 7.77 4.20 1.38
C LEU A 77 8.21 3.31 0.21
N ARG A 78 8.60 3.92 -0.91
CA ARG A 78 9.05 3.18 -2.09
C ARG A 78 10.32 2.39 -1.81
N GLU A 79 11.27 2.98 -1.09
CA GLU A 79 12.50 2.30 -0.67
C GLU A 79 12.18 1.10 0.21
N SER A 80 11.22 1.23 1.13
CA SER A 80 10.81 0.13 2.01
C SER A 80 10.23 -1.03 1.21
N VAL A 81 9.43 -0.77 0.19
CA VAL A 81 8.92 -1.81 -0.69
C VAL A 81 10.07 -2.44 -1.49
N HIS A 82 10.92 -1.63 -2.07
CA HIS A 82 12.06 -2.09 -2.87
C HIS A 82 13.00 -2.97 -2.04
N ASP A 83 13.25 -2.61 -0.79
CA ASP A 83 14.16 -3.31 0.11
C ASP A 83 13.49 -4.46 0.87
N ASN A 84 12.23 -4.78 0.54
CA ASN A 84 11.45 -5.83 1.21
C ASN A 84 11.37 -5.61 2.73
N ASN A 85 11.19 -4.37 3.15
CA ASN A 85 11.15 -4.01 4.57
C ASN A 85 9.71 -4.02 5.09
N ILE A 86 9.18 -5.20 5.38
CA ILE A 86 7.82 -5.41 5.85
C ILE A 86 7.57 -4.66 7.17
N HIS A 87 8.55 -4.65 8.06
CA HIS A 87 8.41 -3.99 9.36
C HIS A 87 8.17 -2.49 9.24
N ALA A 88 8.87 -1.83 8.32
CA ALA A 88 8.67 -0.40 8.07
C ALA A 88 7.27 -0.14 7.49
N LEU A 89 6.82 -0.98 6.56
CA LEU A 89 5.50 -0.83 5.96
C LEU A 89 4.39 -1.04 6.97
N ASP A 90 4.50 -2.06 7.81
CA ASP A 90 3.50 -2.32 8.86
C ASP A 90 3.49 -1.20 9.90
N ALA A 91 4.64 -0.62 10.21
CA ALA A 91 4.73 0.54 11.10
C ALA A 91 4.02 1.75 10.50
N PHE A 92 4.18 2.00 9.19
CA PHE A 92 3.46 3.07 8.49
C PHE A 92 1.94 2.87 8.59
N VAL A 93 1.46 1.67 8.27
CA VAL A 93 0.02 1.38 8.33
C VAL A 93 -0.52 1.57 9.74
N SER A 94 0.17 1.07 10.75
CA SER A 94 -0.25 1.22 12.16
C SER A 94 -0.28 2.66 12.59
N LEU A 95 0.73 3.44 12.23
CA LEU A 95 0.82 4.85 12.60
C LEU A 95 -0.33 5.66 12.02
N TYR A 96 -0.67 5.42 10.75
CA TYR A 96 -1.79 6.10 10.11
C TYR A 96 -3.13 5.71 10.69
N SER A 97 -3.32 4.43 10.98
CA SER A 97 -4.55 3.95 11.60
C SER A 97 -4.77 4.63 12.97
N GLU A 98 -3.71 4.76 13.76
CA GLU A 98 -3.78 5.46 15.03
C GLU A 98 -4.12 6.94 14.87
N ASN A 99 -3.46 7.61 13.93
CA ASN A 99 -3.66 9.05 13.72
C ASN A 99 -5.05 9.37 13.19
N MET A 100 -5.63 8.50 12.38
CA MET A 100 -6.96 8.72 11.82
C MET A 100 -8.09 8.38 12.79
N ASN A 101 -7.80 7.64 13.85
CA ASN A 101 -8.77 7.31 14.90
C ASN A 101 -8.81 8.36 16.01
N LYS A 102 -8.01 9.36 15.92
CA LYS A 102 -8.02 10.52 16.85
C LYS A 102 -8.86 11.66 16.23
#